data_a9825d0c4f4a897c8302645a091012f7
#
_entry.id   a9825d0c4f4a897c8302645a091012f7
#
_cell.length_a   1.000
_cell.length_b   1.000
_cell.length_c   1.000
_cell.angle_alpha   90.00
_cell.angle_beta   90.00
_cell.angle_gamma   90.00
#
_symmetry.space_group_name_H-M   'P 1'
#
loop_
_entity.id
_entity.type
_entity.pdbx_description
1 polymer ?
#
loop_
_entity_poly.entity_id
_entity_poly.type
_entity_poly.pdbx_seq_one_letter_code
_entity_poly.pdbx_strand_id
1 'polypeptide(L)'
;MLQRKPKELSGGQRQRVAIGRAIVREPKVFLFDEPLSNLDAKLRVQMRIELTKLHQKLNATMIYVTHDQVEAMTMADKIVVLRDGYVEQVGRPLDLYHNPANLFVAGFIGSPAKNMMEGKISGISDKSLEVELEGQHKVKVLCNPNENAQTGAPVHFGVRPEHLDPEGNGDAKIPAKVFAVERLGGETYLYVNTREGREFTVHAPGDLSLIHI
;
A
#
# COMPACT_ATOMS: atom_id res chain seq x y z
N MET A 1 -34.83 -10.78 14.06
CA MET A 1 -33.47 -11.34 14.12
C MET A 1 -33.21 -12.21 15.35
N LEU A 2 -33.73 -11.88 16.51
CA LEU A 2 -33.47 -12.61 17.78
C LEU A 2 -33.87 -14.08 17.79
N GLN A 3 -34.81 -14.48 16.93
CA GLN A 3 -35.28 -15.87 16.80
C GLN A 3 -34.46 -16.72 15.79
N ARG A 4 -33.53 -16.12 15.04
CA ARG A 4 -32.76 -16.83 14.01
C ARG A 4 -31.55 -17.52 14.61
N LYS A 5 -31.31 -18.74 14.15
CA LYS A 5 -30.07 -19.48 14.47
C LYS A 5 -28.89 -18.90 13.67
N PRO A 6 -27.64 -19.02 14.13
CA PRO A 6 -26.47 -18.47 13.41
C PRO A 6 -26.36 -18.91 11.95
N LYS A 7 -26.76 -20.14 11.60
CA LYS A 7 -26.79 -20.68 10.23
C LYS A 7 -27.76 -19.96 9.30
N GLU A 8 -28.76 -19.27 9.84
CA GLU A 8 -29.80 -18.55 9.10
C GLU A 8 -29.44 -17.07 8.89
N LEU A 9 -28.27 -16.66 9.37
CA LEU A 9 -27.75 -15.30 9.20
C LEU A 9 -26.80 -15.24 8.01
N SER A 10 -26.79 -14.08 7.32
CA SER A 10 -25.76 -13.78 6.32
C SER A 10 -24.38 -13.68 6.98
N GLY A 11 -23.30 -13.76 6.17
CA GLY A 11 -21.93 -13.60 6.67
C GLY A 11 -21.75 -12.35 7.51
N GLY A 12 -22.14 -11.19 6.99
CA GLY A 12 -22.04 -9.92 7.72
C GLY A 12 -22.95 -9.82 8.95
N GLN A 13 -24.11 -10.52 8.96
CA GLN A 13 -24.95 -10.58 10.14
C GLN A 13 -24.30 -11.42 11.25
N ARG A 14 -23.72 -12.57 10.90
CA ARG A 14 -22.95 -13.39 11.85
C ARG A 14 -21.78 -12.61 12.45
N GLN A 15 -21.04 -11.88 11.61
CA GLN A 15 -19.92 -11.04 12.03
C GLN A 15 -20.34 -9.98 13.04
N ARG A 16 -21.40 -9.22 12.75
CA ARG A 16 -21.93 -8.20 13.70
C ARG A 16 -22.39 -8.83 15.03
N VAL A 17 -22.99 -10.00 15.00
CA VAL A 17 -23.36 -10.72 16.22
C VAL A 17 -22.10 -11.15 17.01
N ALA A 18 -21.06 -11.64 16.34
CA ALA A 18 -19.81 -12.01 16.98
C ALA A 18 -19.12 -10.81 17.65
N ILE A 19 -19.05 -9.68 16.94
CA ILE A 19 -18.50 -8.42 17.47
C ILE A 19 -19.35 -7.94 18.65
N GLY A 20 -20.68 -7.92 18.55
CA GLY A 20 -21.58 -7.54 19.63
C GLY A 20 -21.41 -8.40 20.88
N ARG A 21 -21.21 -9.71 20.72
CA ARG A 21 -20.93 -10.63 21.84
C ARG A 21 -19.58 -10.32 22.53
N ALA A 22 -18.58 -9.88 21.78
CA ALA A 22 -17.30 -9.48 22.35
C ALA A 22 -17.43 -8.18 23.14
N ILE A 23 -18.17 -7.20 22.60
CA ILE A 23 -18.36 -5.87 23.22
C ILE A 23 -19.05 -5.96 24.59
N VAL A 24 -20.13 -6.73 24.69
CA VAL A 24 -20.91 -6.81 25.93
C VAL A 24 -20.14 -7.46 27.10
N ARG A 25 -18.98 -8.04 26.84
CA ARG A 25 -18.09 -8.60 27.86
C ARG A 25 -17.13 -7.55 28.43
N GLU A 26 -17.06 -6.36 27.84
CA GLU A 26 -16.19 -5.25 28.24
C GLU A 26 -14.71 -5.69 28.44
N PRO A 27 -14.10 -6.39 27.46
CA PRO A 27 -12.74 -6.88 27.61
C PRO A 27 -11.74 -5.73 27.59
N LYS A 28 -10.61 -5.90 28.26
CA LYS A 28 -9.48 -4.95 28.20
C LYS A 28 -8.77 -4.99 26.85
N VAL A 29 -8.82 -6.12 26.13
CA VAL A 29 -8.19 -6.35 24.83
C VAL A 29 -9.17 -7.07 23.92
N PHE A 30 -9.34 -6.57 22.70
CA PHE A 30 -10.05 -7.27 21.62
C PHE A 30 -9.05 -7.91 20.67
N LEU A 31 -9.35 -9.13 20.25
CA LEU A 31 -8.59 -9.87 19.24
C LEU A 31 -9.48 -10.10 18.03
N PHE A 32 -9.12 -9.55 16.89
CA PHE A 32 -9.81 -9.73 15.62
C PHE A 32 -8.88 -10.47 14.64
N ASP A 33 -9.32 -11.60 14.17
CA ASP A 33 -8.62 -12.41 13.18
C ASP A 33 -9.38 -12.36 11.87
N GLU A 34 -8.87 -11.57 10.91
CA GLU A 34 -9.46 -11.31 9.60
C GLU A 34 -10.98 -11.02 9.61
N PRO A 35 -11.46 -10.10 10.45
CA PRO A 35 -12.90 -9.99 10.72
C PRO A 35 -13.73 -9.51 9.53
N LEU A 36 -13.13 -8.97 8.47
CA LEU A 36 -13.84 -8.43 7.32
C LEU A 36 -13.61 -9.23 6.02
N SER A 37 -12.83 -10.31 6.04
CA SER A 37 -12.43 -11.09 4.87
C SER A 37 -13.62 -11.68 4.07
N ASN A 38 -14.69 -12.06 4.76
CA ASN A 38 -15.87 -12.71 4.16
C ASN A 38 -17.01 -11.74 3.82
N LEU A 39 -16.75 -10.43 3.72
CA LEU A 39 -17.73 -9.41 3.42
C LEU A 39 -17.57 -8.89 1.99
N ASP A 40 -18.70 -8.52 1.37
CA ASP A 40 -18.68 -7.77 0.11
C ASP A 40 -18.05 -6.39 0.29
N ALA A 41 -17.59 -5.76 -0.79
CA ALA A 41 -16.84 -4.51 -0.77
C ALA A 41 -17.60 -3.37 -0.05
N LYS A 42 -18.90 -3.21 -0.32
CA LYS A 42 -19.72 -2.15 0.30
C LYS A 42 -19.86 -2.36 1.81
N LEU A 43 -20.14 -3.59 2.22
CA LEU A 43 -20.29 -3.93 3.63
C LEU A 43 -18.95 -3.84 4.37
N ARG A 44 -17.84 -4.19 3.72
CA ARG A 44 -16.49 -4.06 4.27
C ARG A 44 -16.15 -2.60 4.61
N VAL A 45 -16.42 -1.66 3.69
CA VAL A 45 -16.24 -0.22 3.96
C VAL A 45 -17.08 0.23 5.15
N GLN A 46 -18.36 -0.16 5.19
CA GLN A 46 -19.23 0.21 6.30
C GLN A 46 -18.73 -0.35 7.63
N MET A 47 -18.31 -1.61 7.65
CA MET A 47 -17.81 -2.27 8.88
C MET A 47 -16.48 -1.68 9.36
N ARG A 48 -15.58 -1.26 8.47
CA ARG A 48 -14.37 -0.52 8.85
C ARG A 48 -14.72 0.75 9.62
N ILE A 49 -15.64 1.54 9.10
CA ILE A 49 -16.10 2.77 9.76
C ILE A 49 -16.71 2.46 11.14
N GLU A 50 -17.53 1.42 11.25
CA GLU A 50 -18.14 1.02 12.52
C GLU A 50 -17.09 0.54 13.55
N LEU A 51 -16.08 -0.24 13.11
CA LEU A 51 -15.01 -0.68 14.00
C LEU A 51 -14.12 0.48 14.46
N THR A 52 -13.83 1.44 13.58
CA THR A 52 -13.07 2.65 13.95
C THR A 52 -13.84 3.48 14.99
N LYS A 53 -15.13 3.70 14.81
CA LYS A 53 -15.99 4.38 15.81
C LYS A 53 -16.02 3.62 17.13
N LEU A 54 -16.10 2.29 17.06
CA LEU A 54 -16.11 1.44 18.24
C LEU A 54 -14.78 1.54 19.02
N HIS A 55 -13.65 1.50 18.33
CA HIS A 55 -12.33 1.69 18.92
C HIS A 55 -12.25 3.02 19.69
N GLN A 56 -12.63 4.12 19.03
CA GLN A 56 -12.66 5.44 19.66
C GLN A 56 -13.58 5.52 20.89
N LYS A 57 -14.74 4.85 20.83
CA LYS A 57 -15.72 4.86 21.94
C LYS A 57 -15.26 4.03 23.14
N LEU A 58 -14.66 2.87 22.90
CA LEU A 58 -14.29 1.94 23.98
C LEU A 58 -12.94 2.26 24.61
N ASN A 59 -12.06 2.98 23.90
CA ASN A 59 -10.68 3.25 24.32
C ASN A 59 -9.94 1.98 24.78
N ALA A 60 -10.25 0.86 24.14
CA ALA A 60 -9.69 -0.45 24.48
C ALA A 60 -8.58 -0.84 23.50
N THR A 61 -7.61 -1.61 23.96
CA THR A 61 -6.60 -2.15 23.06
C THR A 61 -7.21 -3.15 22.09
N MET A 62 -6.97 -2.97 20.79
CA MET A 62 -7.43 -3.88 19.74
C MET A 62 -6.24 -4.45 18.98
N ILE A 63 -6.13 -5.76 18.89
CA ILE A 63 -5.20 -6.45 18.01
C ILE A 63 -6.02 -6.96 16.84
N TYR A 64 -5.63 -6.52 15.63
CA TYR A 64 -6.36 -6.76 14.39
C TYR A 64 -5.43 -7.41 13.37
N VAL A 65 -5.73 -8.63 13.00
CA VAL A 65 -5.01 -9.36 11.94
C VAL A 65 -5.76 -9.17 10.62
N THR A 66 -5.05 -8.77 9.59
CA THR A 66 -5.59 -8.63 8.23
C THR A 66 -4.49 -8.81 7.19
N HIS A 67 -4.88 -9.23 6.00
CA HIS A 67 -4.07 -9.17 4.80
C HIS A 67 -4.47 -8.00 3.87
N ASP A 68 -5.53 -7.26 4.23
CA ASP A 68 -5.99 -6.08 3.48
C ASP A 68 -5.21 -4.83 3.94
N GLN A 69 -4.41 -4.27 3.04
CA GLN A 69 -3.59 -3.09 3.32
C GLN A 69 -4.44 -1.86 3.62
N VAL A 70 -5.62 -1.73 2.99
CA VAL A 70 -6.51 -0.58 3.22
C VAL A 70 -7.04 -0.62 4.66
N GLU A 71 -7.37 -1.82 5.17
CA GLU A 71 -7.75 -1.99 6.57
C GLU A 71 -6.61 -1.58 7.51
N ALA A 72 -5.41 -2.12 7.29
CA ALA A 72 -4.25 -1.80 8.10
C ALA A 72 -3.92 -0.30 8.08
N MET A 73 -3.88 0.31 6.90
CA MET A 73 -3.50 1.72 6.73
C MET A 73 -4.54 2.70 7.30
N THR A 74 -5.84 2.33 7.30
CA THR A 74 -6.92 3.25 7.69
C THR A 74 -7.39 3.09 9.13
N MET A 75 -7.18 1.92 9.74
CA MET A 75 -7.73 1.62 11.07
C MET A 75 -6.67 1.56 12.18
N ALA A 76 -5.42 1.28 11.85
CA ALA A 76 -4.39 1.03 12.86
C ALA A 76 -3.70 2.31 13.33
N ASP A 77 -3.45 2.42 14.64
CA ASP A 77 -2.50 3.38 15.21
C ASP A 77 -1.06 2.92 14.96
N LYS A 78 -0.85 1.61 14.92
CA LYS A 78 0.45 0.97 14.72
C LYS A 78 0.28 -0.32 13.93
N ILE A 79 1.07 -0.48 12.88
CA ILE A 79 1.13 -1.69 12.04
C ILE A 79 2.36 -2.50 12.44
N VAL A 80 2.21 -3.80 12.50
CA VAL A 80 3.29 -4.79 12.58
C VAL A 80 3.26 -5.59 11.27
N VAL A 81 4.29 -5.44 10.45
CA VAL A 81 4.45 -6.22 9.22
C VAL A 81 5.21 -7.50 9.54
N LEU A 82 4.60 -8.63 9.21
CA LEU A 82 5.14 -9.97 9.46
C LEU A 82 5.45 -10.67 8.13
N ARG A 83 6.56 -11.40 8.10
CA ARG A 83 6.93 -12.28 7.01
C ARG A 83 7.58 -13.55 7.57
N ASP A 84 7.07 -14.71 7.19
CA ASP A 84 7.62 -16.02 7.57
C ASP A 84 7.84 -16.17 9.09
N GLY A 85 6.94 -15.56 9.91
CA GLY A 85 7.01 -15.57 11.36
C GLY A 85 7.94 -14.52 11.98
N TYR A 86 8.62 -13.70 11.19
CA TYR A 86 9.51 -12.63 11.65
C TYR A 86 8.84 -11.25 11.50
N VAL A 87 9.20 -10.34 12.40
CA VAL A 87 8.76 -8.93 12.32
C VAL A 87 9.70 -8.18 11.37
N GLU A 88 9.17 -7.69 10.26
CA GLU A 88 9.91 -6.89 9.27
C GLU A 88 9.97 -5.41 9.64
N GLN A 89 8.86 -4.84 10.09
CA GLN A 89 8.78 -3.46 10.56
C GLN A 89 7.59 -3.24 11.47
N VAL A 90 7.76 -2.31 12.41
CA VAL A 90 6.70 -1.82 13.31
C VAL A 90 6.69 -0.30 13.26
N GLY A 91 5.52 0.32 13.07
CA GLY A 91 5.41 1.77 13.05
C GLY A 91 4.01 2.27 12.77
N ARG A 92 3.84 3.58 12.66
CA ARG A 92 2.59 4.20 12.22
C ARG A 92 2.37 3.91 10.72
N PRO A 93 1.13 3.84 10.26
CA PRO A 93 0.83 3.55 8.85
C PRO A 93 1.64 4.39 7.86
N LEU A 94 1.63 5.71 8.01
CA LEU A 94 2.36 6.62 7.11
C LEU A 94 3.88 6.51 7.23
N ASP A 95 4.42 6.13 8.40
CA ASP A 95 5.86 5.90 8.55
C ASP A 95 6.32 4.70 7.71
N LEU A 96 5.52 3.61 7.71
CA LEU A 96 5.81 2.43 6.88
C LEU A 96 5.69 2.75 5.39
N TYR A 97 4.72 3.57 5.02
CA TYR A 97 4.50 3.98 3.65
C TYR A 97 5.63 4.85 3.09
N HIS A 98 6.08 5.85 3.85
CA HIS A 98 7.13 6.78 3.42
C HIS A 98 8.53 6.22 3.63
N ASN A 99 8.77 5.52 4.75
CA ASN A 99 10.08 5.04 5.17
C ASN A 99 10.08 3.52 5.42
N PRO A 100 9.87 2.69 4.38
CA PRO A 100 9.92 1.25 4.52
C PRO A 100 11.34 0.80 4.90
N ALA A 101 11.46 -0.12 5.87
CA ALA A 101 12.74 -0.60 6.36
C ALA A 101 13.48 -1.49 5.35
N ASN A 102 12.75 -2.13 4.45
CA ASN A 102 13.32 -3.03 3.44
C ASN A 102 12.40 -3.15 2.20
N LEU A 103 12.88 -3.89 1.19
CA LEU A 103 12.18 -4.08 -0.08
C LEU A 103 10.82 -4.80 0.09
N PHE A 104 10.73 -5.73 1.04
CA PHE A 104 9.48 -6.43 1.32
C PHE A 104 8.41 -5.45 1.80
N VAL A 105 8.71 -4.64 2.81
CA VAL A 105 7.77 -3.63 3.33
C VAL A 105 7.44 -2.60 2.25
N ALA A 106 8.42 -2.16 1.46
CA ALA A 106 8.24 -1.21 0.36
C ALA A 106 7.25 -1.72 -0.71
N GLY A 107 7.31 -3.02 -1.03
CA GLY A 107 6.40 -3.66 -1.98
C GLY A 107 5.07 -4.10 -1.36
N PHE A 108 5.04 -4.35 -0.03
CA PHE A 108 3.85 -4.82 0.66
C PHE A 108 2.91 -3.67 1.06
N ILE A 109 3.43 -2.52 1.47
CA ILE A 109 2.62 -1.37 1.92
C ILE A 109 2.34 -0.41 0.76
N GLY A 110 1.05 -0.21 0.47
CA GLY A 110 0.51 0.66 -0.59
C GLY A 110 -0.18 -0.14 -1.69
N SER A 111 -1.31 0.37 -2.17
CA SER A 111 -2.11 -0.24 -3.23
C SER A 111 -2.40 0.81 -4.31
N PRO A 112 -1.90 0.59 -5.54
CA PRO A 112 -1.04 -0.49 -6.00
C PRO A 112 0.35 -0.51 -5.33
N ALA A 113 1.08 -1.63 -5.49
CA ALA A 113 2.43 -1.76 -4.98
C ALA A 113 3.40 -0.76 -5.63
N LYS A 114 4.50 -0.45 -4.91
CA LYS A 114 5.57 0.40 -5.44
C LYS A 114 6.25 -0.27 -6.64
N ASN A 115 6.45 0.46 -7.73
CA ASN A 115 7.29 0.02 -8.85
C ASN A 115 8.75 -0.03 -8.39
N MET A 116 9.41 -1.15 -8.60
CA MET A 116 10.79 -1.37 -8.17
C MET A 116 11.70 -1.60 -9.38
N MET A 117 12.85 -0.93 -9.39
CA MET A 117 13.87 -1.05 -10.43
C MET A 117 15.24 -1.28 -9.82
N GLU A 118 16.09 -2.03 -10.50
CA GLU A 118 17.50 -2.10 -10.19
C GLU A 118 18.26 -0.97 -10.89
N GLY A 119 19.26 -0.45 -10.23
CA GLY A 119 20.10 0.60 -10.78
C GLY A 119 21.47 0.63 -10.10
N LYS A 120 22.27 1.60 -10.50
CA LYS A 120 23.60 1.87 -9.90
C LYS A 120 23.72 3.35 -9.57
N ILE A 121 24.39 3.67 -8.48
CA ILE A 121 24.71 5.06 -8.15
C ILE A 121 25.68 5.58 -9.22
N SER A 122 25.27 6.60 -9.99
CA SER A 122 26.11 7.26 -11.00
C SER A 122 26.72 8.57 -10.49
N GLY A 123 26.14 9.19 -9.47
CA GLY A 123 26.65 10.42 -8.85
C GLY A 123 26.16 10.58 -7.42
N ILE A 124 26.97 11.25 -6.60
CA ILE A 124 26.66 11.53 -5.19
C ILE A 124 26.87 13.01 -4.96
N SER A 125 25.90 13.65 -4.31
CA SER A 125 25.95 15.03 -3.84
C SER A 125 25.47 15.10 -2.39
N ASP A 126 25.68 16.22 -1.69
CA ASP A 126 25.35 16.35 -0.27
C ASP A 126 23.89 16.00 0.08
N LYS A 127 22.94 16.27 -0.84
CA LYS A 127 21.50 16.10 -0.62
C LYS A 127 20.81 15.31 -1.75
N SER A 128 21.57 14.61 -2.59
CA SER A 128 20.97 13.82 -3.66
C SER A 128 21.90 12.70 -4.14
N LEU A 129 21.28 11.66 -4.66
CA LEU A 129 21.94 10.60 -5.45
C LEU A 129 21.46 10.72 -6.89
N GLU A 130 22.35 10.52 -7.84
CA GLU A 130 22.01 10.22 -9.21
C GLU A 130 22.06 8.70 -9.39
N VAL A 131 20.98 8.12 -9.83
CA VAL A 131 20.87 6.67 -10.05
C VAL A 131 20.71 6.43 -11.54
N GLU A 132 21.57 5.60 -12.10
CA GLU A 132 21.46 5.09 -13.46
C GLU A 132 20.66 3.78 -13.42
N LEU A 133 19.49 3.79 -14.04
CA LEU A 133 18.61 2.65 -14.20
C LEU A 133 18.91 1.90 -15.49
N GLU A 134 18.29 0.73 -15.69
CA GLU A 134 18.32 0.03 -16.96
C GLU A 134 17.91 0.94 -18.12
N GLY A 135 18.50 0.74 -19.31
CA GLY A 135 18.29 1.61 -20.46
C GLY A 135 19.04 2.95 -20.39
N GLN A 136 19.99 3.11 -19.45
CA GLN A 136 20.80 4.32 -19.24
C GLN A 136 19.97 5.55 -18.81
N HIS A 137 18.78 5.32 -18.25
CA HIS A 137 17.97 6.40 -17.70
C HIS A 137 18.54 6.89 -16.36
N LYS A 138 18.79 8.18 -16.24
CA LYS A 138 19.31 8.79 -15.03
C LYS A 138 18.21 9.47 -14.27
N VAL A 139 18.12 9.16 -12.97
CA VAL A 139 17.14 9.73 -12.07
C VAL A 139 17.86 10.39 -10.89
N LYS A 140 17.51 11.63 -10.60
CA LYS A 140 18.00 12.33 -9.42
C LYS A 140 17.05 12.08 -8.25
N VAL A 141 17.59 11.52 -7.17
CA VAL A 141 16.85 11.23 -5.94
C VAL A 141 17.30 12.20 -4.85
N LEU A 142 16.39 13.01 -4.35
CA LEU A 142 16.65 13.90 -3.22
C LEU A 142 16.65 13.07 -1.93
N CYS A 143 17.80 12.93 -1.30
CA CYS A 143 17.99 12.19 -0.06
C CYS A 143 19.27 12.65 0.63
N ASN A 144 19.44 12.27 1.89
CA ASN A 144 20.74 12.34 2.55
C ASN A 144 21.48 11.03 2.26
N PRO A 145 22.52 11.03 1.43
CA PRO A 145 23.26 9.81 1.13
C PRO A 145 23.85 9.20 2.40
N ASN A 146 23.80 7.87 2.47
CA ASN A 146 24.49 7.17 3.57
C ASN A 146 26.01 7.32 3.39
N GLU A 147 26.76 7.36 4.48
CA GLU A 147 28.23 7.45 4.48
C GLU A 147 28.92 6.34 3.68
N ASN A 148 28.24 5.19 3.54
CA ASN A 148 28.71 4.04 2.74
C ASN A 148 28.28 4.10 1.27
N ALA A 149 27.58 5.16 0.83
CA ALA A 149 27.20 5.28 -0.57
C ALA A 149 28.43 5.47 -1.47
N GLN A 150 28.59 4.65 -2.48
CA GLN A 150 29.71 4.70 -3.43
C GLN A 150 29.18 4.70 -4.87
N THR A 151 29.82 5.47 -5.72
CA THR A 151 29.54 5.44 -7.16
C THR A 151 29.81 4.02 -7.70
N GLY A 152 28.87 3.51 -8.51
CA GLY A 152 28.89 2.14 -9.03
C GLY A 152 28.21 1.12 -8.13
N ALA A 153 27.85 1.45 -6.88
CA ALA A 153 27.13 0.53 -6.00
C ALA A 153 25.75 0.21 -6.54
N PRO A 154 25.30 -1.07 -6.49
CA PRO A 154 23.95 -1.47 -6.88
C PRO A 154 22.93 -0.93 -5.89
N VAL A 155 21.78 -0.46 -6.40
CA VAL A 155 20.66 0.05 -5.61
C VAL A 155 19.35 -0.42 -6.19
N HIS A 156 18.33 -0.47 -5.33
CA HIS A 156 16.96 -0.62 -5.76
C HIS A 156 16.28 0.75 -5.71
N PHE A 157 15.79 1.21 -6.86
CA PHE A 157 15.01 2.43 -6.99
C PHE A 157 13.52 2.07 -6.95
N GLY A 158 12.77 2.70 -6.06
CA GLY A 158 11.34 2.47 -5.93
C GLY A 158 10.53 3.74 -6.11
N VAL A 159 9.53 3.72 -6.99
CA VAL A 159 8.61 4.84 -7.24
C VAL A 159 7.17 4.38 -7.10
N ARG A 160 6.35 5.17 -6.43
CA ARG A 160 4.92 4.91 -6.29
C ARG A 160 4.18 5.21 -7.61
N PRO A 161 3.11 4.46 -7.95
CA PRO A 161 2.30 4.71 -9.13
C PRO A 161 1.80 6.14 -9.25
N GLU A 162 1.42 6.77 -8.14
CA GLU A 162 0.93 8.15 -8.06
C GLU A 162 2.02 9.23 -8.21
N HIS A 163 3.29 8.83 -8.20
CA HIS A 163 4.43 9.74 -8.44
C HIS A 163 4.97 9.65 -9.87
N LEU A 164 4.34 8.81 -10.71
CA LEU A 164 4.63 8.73 -12.14
C LEU A 164 3.63 9.58 -12.91
N ASP A 165 4.15 10.53 -13.66
CA ASP A 165 3.34 11.39 -14.54
C ASP A 165 3.27 10.77 -15.93
N PRO A 166 2.09 10.34 -16.42
CA PRO A 166 1.92 9.75 -17.73
C PRO A 166 2.18 10.75 -18.88
N GLU A 167 2.07 12.05 -18.62
CA GLU A 167 2.34 13.12 -19.60
C GLU A 167 3.84 13.44 -19.70
N GLY A 168 4.66 12.87 -18.80
CA GLY A 168 6.11 13.04 -18.84
C GLY A 168 6.59 14.42 -18.42
N ASN A 169 5.90 15.09 -17.50
CA ASN A 169 6.32 16.38 -16.93
C ASN A 169 7.36 16.27 -15.81
N GLY A 170 7.79 15.04 -15.48
CA GLY A 170 8.79 14.79 -14.43
C GLY A 170 10.22 15.10 -14.84
N ASP A 171 11.14 15.12 -13.85
CA ASP A 171 12.58 15.39 -14.04
C ASP A 171 13.29 14.29 -14.84
N ALA A 172 12.79 13.06 -14.79
CA ALA A 172 13.28 11.93 -15.54
C ALA A 172 12.16 11.30 -16.38
N LYS A 173 12.50 10.83 -17.59
CA LYS A 173 11.54 10.25 -18.51
C LYS A 173 11.99 8.84 -18.90
N ILE A 174 11.10 7.87 -18.73
CA ILE A 174 11.31 6.49 -19.13
C ILE A 174 10.24 6.15 -20.18
N PRO A 175 10.65 5.96 -21.45
CA PRO A 175 9.70 5.58 -22.51
C PRO A 175 9.10 4.21 -22.23
N ALA A 176 7.78 4.13 -22.25
CA ALA A 176 7.06 2.89 -22.01
C ALA A 176 5.85 2.78 -22.94
N LYS A 177 5.37 1.56 -23.14
CA LYS A 177 4.19 1.26 -23.94
C LYS A 177 3.07 0.75 -23.05
N VAL A 178 1.91 1.41 -23.12
CA VAL A 178 0.70 0.94 -22.41
C VAL A 178 0.23 -0.38 -23.04
N PHE A 179 0.02 -1.41 -22.20
CA PHE A 179 -0.55 -2.69 -22.60
C PHE A 179 -1.90 -2.99 -21.98
N ALA A 180 -2.23 -2.37 -20.83
CA ALA A 180 -3.55 -2.47 -20.22
C ALA A 180 -3.93 -1.16 -19.52
N VAL A 181 -5.24 -0.92 -19.41
CA VAL A 181 -5.81 0.26 -18.74
C VAL A 181 -6.99 -0.19 -17.90
N GLU A 182 -6.97 0.20 -16.63
CA GLU A 182 -8.07 -0.03 -15.70
C GLU A 182 -8.67 1.32 -15.29
N ARG A 183 -9.94 1.53 -15.64
CA ARG A 183 -10.66 2.78 -15.34
C ARG A 183 -11.69 2.52 -14.25
N LEU A 184 -11.51 3.16 -13.10
CA LEU A 184 -12.38 3.03 -11.94
C LEU A 184 -13.31 4.25 -11.72
N GLY A 185 -13.44 5.09 -12.76
CA GLY A 185 -14.23 6.31 -12.72
C GLY A 185 -13.42 7.50 -12.21
N GLY A 186 -13.15 7.60 -10.92
CA GLY A 186 -12.33 8.69 -10.35
C GLY A 186 -10.83 8.52 -10.52
N GLU A 187 -10.39 7.31 -10.85
CA GLU A 187 -8.97 6.93 -10.98
C GLU A 187 -8.76 6.06 -12.22
N THR A 188 -7.60 6.17 -12.82
CA THR A 188 -7.17 5.31 -13.93
C THR A 188 -5.79 4.73 -13.61
N TYR A 189 -5.63 3.42 -13.79
CA TYR A 189 -4.33 2.75 -13.73
C TYR A 189 -3.89 2.34 -15.12
N LEU A 190 -2.68 2.75 -15.47
CA LEU A 190 -2.03 2.34 -16.71
C LEU A 190 -0.99 1.28 -16.37
N TYR A 191 -1.05 0.15 -17.04
CA TYR A 191 -0.04 -0.88 -16.98
C TYR A 191 0.83 -0.74 -18.22
N VAL A 192 2.11 -0.47 -17.98
CA VAL A 192 3.03 -0.12 -19.07
C VAL A 192 4.26 -1.02 -19.04
N ASN A 193 4.79 -1.32 -20.22
CA ASN A 193 6.06 -2.01 -20.41
C ASN A 193 7.12 -1.04 -20.90
N THR A 194 8.27 -1.00 -20.21
CA THR A 194 9.45 -0.29 -20.73
C THR A 194 10.07 -1.03 -21.92
N ARG A 195 11.01 -0.39 -22.60
CA ARG A 195 11.75 -1.04 -23.71
C ARG A 195 12.55 -2.24 -23.25
N GLU A 196 12.98 -2.25 -21.99
CA GLU A 196 13.72 -3.32 -21.34
C GLU A 196 12.82 -4.48 -20.85
N GLY A 197 11.49 -4.38 -21.08
CA GLY A 197 10.52 -5.41 -20.73
C GLY A 197 10.06 -5.38 -19.26
N ARG A 198 10.29 -4.29 -18.54
CA ARG A 198 9.79 -4.13 -17.17
C ARG A 198 8.39 -3.58 -17.16
N GLU A 199 7.55 -4.14 -16.30
CA GLU A 199 6.18 -3.70 -16.09
C GLU A 199 6.11 -2.65 -14.99
N PHE A 200 5.39 -1.55 -15.26
CA PHE A 200 5.05 -0.54 -14.27
C PHE A 200 3.55 -0.29 -14.22
N THR A 201 3.11 0.09 -13.03
CA THR A 201 1.79 0.66 -12.81
C THR A 201 1.92 2.17 -12.65
N VAL A 202 1.14 2.92 -13.41
CA VAL A 202 1.05 4.39 -13.33
C VAL A 202 -0.35 4.75 -12.91
N HIS A 203 -0.49 5.60 -11.90
CA HIS A 203 -1.79 6.13 -11.48
C HIS A 203 -2.02 7.48 -12.15
N ALA A 204 -3.21 7.67 -12.69
CA ALA A 204 -3.61 8.88 -13.37
C ALA A 204 -5.05 9.27 -12.99
N PRO A 205 -5.45 10.54 -13.18
CA PRO A 205 -6.84 10.97 -13.01
C PRO A 205 -7.81 10.14 -13.86
N GLY A 206 -9.06 10.01 -13.40
CA GLY A 206 -10.07 9.16 -14.04
C GLY A 206 -10.45 9.57 -15.46
N ASP A 207 -10.28 10.83 -15.80
CA ASP A 207 -10.61 11.43 -17.10
C ASP A 207 -9.41 11.52 -18.07
N LEU A 208 -8.31 10.81 -17.79
CA LEU A 208 -7.13 10.79 -18.63
C LEU A 208 -7.48 10.38 -20.07
N SER A 209 -7.19 11.26 -21.02
CA SER A 209 -7.32 10.96 -22.44
C SER A 209 -6.09 10.20 -22.93
N LEU A 210 -6.30 8.97 -23.43
CA LEU A 210 -5.22 8.15 -24.00
C LEU A 210 -4.84 8.53 -25.45
N ILE A 211 -5.45 9.60 -26.00
CA ILE A 211 -5.17 10.05 -27.37
C ILE A 211 -3.77 10.67 -27.48
N HIS A 212 -3.17 11.06 -26.37
CA HIS A 212 -1.88 11.76 -26.30
C HIS A 212 -0.77 10.99 -25.57
N ILE A 213 -0.97 9.69 -25.30
CA ILE A 213 0.05 8.83 -24.66
C ILE A 213 0.71 7.92 -25.70
#